data_54f19568306046d24251ab12ed8ff74e
#
_entry.id   54f19568306046d24251ab12ed8ff74e
#
_cell.length_a   1.000
_cell.length_b   1.000
_cell.length_c   1.000
_cell.angle_alpha   90.00
_cell.angle_beta   90.00
_cell.angle_gamma   90.00
#
_symmetry.space_group_name_H-M   'P 1'
#
loop_
_entity.id
_entity.type
_entity.pdbx_description
1 polymer ?
#
loop_
_entity_poly.entity_id
_entity_poly.type
_entity_poly.pdbx_seq_one_letter_code
_entity_poly.pdbx_strand_id
1 'polypeptide(L)'
;SPAGTDPPARADGNGLPGAGSPAGIYRPRRPQTSPLYRLLQDHFEELAGIYEERFEHRYGPWRPVVRQVVEKFLNCGLLEPGFARVRCTECGAEFLVAFSCKCRYFCPSCHAKRLAIWCEWLESELLLPIPHRQYVFTIPKRLRPYFLYDRRLLGVLSRIAYDTLRDFIRATL
;
A
#
# COMPACT_ATOMS: atom_id res chain seq x y z
N SER A 1 23.67 34.58 24.29
CA SER A 1 23.59 33.47 23.33
C SER A 1 22.76 32.34 23.91
N PRO A 2 21.60 31.93 23.37
CA PRO A 2 20.93 30.69 23.74
C PRO A 2 21.37 29.55 22.82
N ALA A 3 21.65 28.41 23.46
CA ALA A 3 22.03 27.16 22.84
C ALA A 3 20.94 26.61 21.93
N GLY A 4 21.32 26.26 20.71
CA GLY A 4 20.46 25.56 19.76
C GLY A 4 20.25 24.12 20.21
N THR A 5 18.99 23.74 20.32
CA THR A 5 18.58 22.35 20.48
C THR A 5 18.43 21.75 19.09
N ASP A 6 19.33 20.85 18.73
CA ASP A 6 19.23 20.03 17.51
C ASP A 6 17.96 19.17 17.57
N PRO A 7 17.23 19.01 16.45
CA PRO A 7 16.11 18.09 16.38
C PRO A 7 16.61 16.63 16.46
N PRO A 8 15.82 15.71 17.03
CA PRO A 8 16.21 14.32 17.18
C PRO A 8 16.44 13.67 15.81
N ALA A 9 17.53 12.91 15.71
CA ALA A 9 17.91 12.14 14.54
C ALA A 9 16.71 11.27 14.06
N ARG A 10 16.38 11.38 12.78
CA ARG A 10 15.42 10.47 12.11
C ARG A 10 15.98 9.06 12.19
N ALA A 11 15.21 8.16 12.74
CA ALA A 11 15.47 6.73 12.68
C ALA A 11 15.43 6.28 11.22
N ASP A 12 16.60 6.10 10.62
CA ASP A 12 16.78 5.52 9.29
C ASP A 12 16.49 4.03 9.36
N GLY A 13 15.26 3.67 9.12
CA GLY A 13 14.76 2.29 9.19
C GLY A 13 13.83 1.88 8.04
N ASN A 14 13.95 2.49 6.86
CA ASN A 14 13.21 2.02 5.68
C ASN A 14 14.04 2.22 4.40
N GLY A 15 15.21 1.58 4.36
CA GLY A 15 15.96 1.41 3.14
C GLY A 15 15.11 0.59 2.15
N LEU A 16 14.65 1.23 1.08
CA LEU A 16 14.21 0.52 -0.12
C LEU A 16 15.36 -0.41 -0.53
N PRO A 17 15.10 -1.70 -0.81
CA PRO A 17 16.15 -2.58 -1.32
C PRO A 17 16.61 -2.00 -2.66
N GLY A 18 17.82 -1.44 -2.68
CA GLY A 18 18.48 -1.00 -3.90
C GLY A 18 18.59 -2.15 -4.89
N ALA A 19 18.45 -1.85 -6.16
CA ALA A 19 18.75 -2.74 -7.27
C ALA A 19 20.13 -3.35 -7.07
N GLY A 20 20.22 -4.68 -6.86
CA GLY A 20 21.51 -5.37 -6.73
C GLY A 20 21.63 -6.43 -5.64
N SER A 21 20.55 -6.88 -5.01
CA SER A 21 20.65 -8.09 -4.18
C SER A 21 20.82 -9.32 -5.08
N PRO A 22 21.82 -10.18 -4.82
CA PRO A 22 21.95 -11.45 -5.54
C PRO A 22 20.68 -12.27 -5.41
N ALA A 23 20.32 -13.02 -6.44
CA ALA A 23 19.12 -13.83 -6.60
C ALA A 23 18.65 -14.42 -5.26
N GLY A 24 17.58 -13.82 -4.71
CA GLY A 24 17.45 -13.77 -3.29
C GLY A 24 16.87 -15.04 -2.70
N ILE A 25 17.48 -15.50 -1.67
CA ILE A 25 16.87 -16.38 -0.68
C ILE A 25 15.52 -15.78 -0.30
N TYR A 26 14.43 -16.51 -0.58
CA TYR A 26 13.08 -16.11 -0.16
C TYR A 26 13.05 -15.84 1.34
N ARG A 27 12.68 -14.63 1.72
CA ARG A 27 12.45 -14.27 3.12
C ARG A 27 10.96 -14.29 3.42
N PRO A 28 10.50 -15.15 4.33
CA PRO A 28 9.09 -15.18 4.75
C PRO A 28 8.66 -13.80 5.26
N ARG A 29 7.45 -13.41 4.92
CA ARG A 29 6.85 -12.19 5.44
C ARG A 29 6.49 -12.37 6.90
N ARG A 30 6.75 -11.35 7.69
CA ARG A 30 6.41 -11.31 9.11
C ARG A 30 5.61 -10.06 9.44
N PRO A 31 4.37 -9.89 8.93
CA PRO A 31 3.55 -8.74 9.24
C PRO A 31 3.27 -8.60 10.73
N GLN A 32 3.32 -9.70 11.48
CA GLN A 32 3.12 -9.77 12.93
C GLN A 32 4.15 -8.93 13.71
N THR A 33 5.31 -8.66 13.14
CA THR A 33 6.33 -7.82 13.80
C THR A 33 6.04 -6.34 13.67
N SER A 34 5.08 -5.93 12.83
CA SER A 34 4.77 -4.52 12.62
C SER A 34 3.97 -3.94 13.81
N PRO A 35 4.22 -2.68 14.19
CA PRO A 35 3.41 -2.01 15.22
C PRO A 35 1.91 -1.99 14.88
N LEU A 36 1.57 -1.83 13.59
CA LEU A 36 0.18 -1.86 13.14
C LEU A 36 -0.50 -3.21 13.44
N TYR A 37 0.22 -4.32 13.29
CA TYR A 37 -0.34 -5.63 13.57
C TYR A 37 -0.73 -5.76 15.04
N ARG A 38 0.19 -5.40 15.95
CA ARG A 38 -0.04 -5.46 17.39
C ARG A 38 -1.20 -4.54 17.80
N LEU A 39 -1.20 -3.31 17.30
CA LEU A 39 -2.28 -2.36 17.58
C LEU A 39 -3.66 -2.92 17.20
N LEU A 40 -3.77 -3.52 16.02
CA LEU A 40 -5.04 -4.10 15.58
C LEU A 40 -5.39 -5.38 16.32
N GLN A 41 -4.41 -6.21 16.63
CA GLN A 41 -4.63 -7.43 17.40
C GLN A 41 -5.18 -7.12 18.79
N ASP A 42 -4.63 -6.08 19.44
CA ASP A 42 -4.93 -5.76 20.83
C ASP A 42 -6.20 -4.89 20.98
N HIS A 43 -6.48 -4.00 20.00
CA HIS A 43 -7.49 -2.95 20.18
C HIS A 43 -8.61 -2.92 19.14
N PHE A 44 -8.59 -3.81 18.12
CA PHE A 44 -9.60 -3.73 17.06
C PHE A 44 -11.02 -4.01 17.54
N GLU A 45 -11.20 -4.99 18.42
CA GLU A 45 -12.53 -5.33 18.95
C GLU A 45 -13.06 -4.22 19.87
N GLU A 46 -12.21 -3.59 20.66
CA GLU A 46 -12.57 -2.43 21.45
C GLU A 46 -13.03 -1.27 20.55
N LEU A 47 -12.25 -0.94 19.52
CA LEU A 47 -12.64 0.08 18.54
C LEU A 47 -13.98 -0.24 17.88
N ALA A 48 -14.20 -1.48 17.47
CA ALA A 48 -15.45 -1.89 16.84
C ALA A 48 -16.65 -1.72 17.77
N GLY A 49 -16.48 -2.01 19.07
CA GLY A 49 -17.52 -1.89 20.08
C GLY A 49 -17.91 -0.44 20.39
N ILE A 50 -16.95 0.50 20.36
CA ILE A 50 -17.21 1.92 20.69
C ILE A 50 -17.43 2.80 19.46
N TYR A 51 -17.32 2.24 18.24
CA TYR A 51 -17.31 3.04 17.02
C TYR A 51 -18.60 3.81 16.78
N GLU A 52 -19.73 3.16 16.91
CA GLU A 52 -21.05 3.76 16.69
C GLU A 52 -21.27 4.96 17.60
N GLU A 53 -20.99 4.80 18.90
CA GLU A 53 -21.16 5.85 19.89
C GLU A 53 -20.19 7.03 19.71
N ARG A 54 -18.90 6.74 19.43
CA ARG A 54 -17.86 7.79 19.49
C ARG A 54 -17.45 8.35 18.13
N PHE A 55 -17.57 7.57 17.08
CA PHE A 55 -16.94 7.90 15.80
C PHE A 55 -17.91 8.02 14.62
N GLU A 56 -19.10 7.41 14.69
CA GLU A 56 -20.04 7.39 13.56
C GLU A 56 -20.46 8.79 13.12
N HIS A 57 -20.73 9.70 14.05
CA HIS A 57 -21.12 11.08 13.75
C HIS A 57 -20.05 11.85 12.93
N ARG A 58 -18.78 11.46 13.06
CA ARG A 58 -17.66 12.13 12.38
C ARG A 58 -17.20 11.44 11.11
N TYR A 59 -17.24 10.11 11.07
CA TYR A 59 -16.67 9.31 10.00
C TYR A 59 -17.70 8.51 9.21
N GLY A 60 -18.97 8.59 9.57
CA GLY A 60 -20.08 7.86 8.97
C GLY A 60 -20.22 6.45 9.51
N PRO A 61 -21.24 5.70 9.05
CA PRO A 61 -21.58 4.38 9.58
C PRO A 61 -20.44 3.37 9.38
N TRP A 62 -20.37 2.40 10.30
CA TRP A 62 -19.42 1.31 10.22
C TRP A 62 -19.57 0.54 8.92
N ARG A 63 -18.49 0.39 8.18
CA ARG A 63 -18.47 -0.36 6.92
C ARG A 63 -18.00 -1.79 7.18
N PRO A 64 -18.74 -2.82 6.75
CA PRO A 64 -18.35 -4.23 6.91
C PRO A 64 -16.97 -4.56 6.34
N VAL A 65 -16.54 -3.84 5.28
CA VAL A 65 -15.22 -3.99 4.68
C VAL A 65 -14.07 -3.74 5.66
N VAL A 66 -14.28 -2.91 6.69
CA VAL A 66 -13.23 -2.60 7.69
C VAL A 66 -12.86 -3.88 8.44
N ARG A 67 -13.86 -4.59 8.99
CA ARG A 67 -13.64 -5.88 9.67
C ARG A 67 -12.97 -6.89 8.75
N GLN A 68 -13.49 -7.08 7.54
CA GLN A 68 -12.93 -8.02 6.57
C GLN A 68 -11.45 -7.73 6.23
N VAL A 69 -11.08 -6.46 6.10
CA VAL A 69 -9.70 -6.06 5.79
C VAL A 69 -8.77 -6.32 6.98
N VAL A 70 -9.22 -6.02 8.20
CA VAL A 70 -8.43 -6.27 9.42
C VAL A 70 -8.24 -7.77 9.64
N GLU A 71 -9.29 -8.57 9.57
CA GLU A 71 -9.20 -10.03 9.69
C GLU A 71 -8.26 -10.65 8.65
N LYS A 72 -8.37 -10.25 7.39
CA LYS A 72 -7.43 -10.67 6.34
C LYS A 72 -5.99 -10.27 6.65
N PHE A 73 -5.79 -9.08 7.21
CA PHE A 73 -4.46 -8.60 7.56
C PHE A 73 -3.86 -9.37 8.72
N LEU A 74 -4.63 -9.63 9.78
CA LEU A 74 -4.20 -10.42 10.93
C LEU A 74 -3.85 -11.86 10.55
N ASN A 75 -4.50 -12.42 9.53
CA ASN A 75 -4.21 -13.74 8.98
C ASN A 75 -3.07 -13.75 7.92
N CYS A 76 -2.50 -12.60 7.61
CA CYS A 76 -1.51 -12.48 6.53
C CYS A 76 -0.18 -13.15 6.88
N GLY A 77 0.20 -14.16 6.11
CA GLY A 77 1.47 -14.86 6.30
C GLY A 77 1.47 -15.91 7.42
N LEU A 78 0.30 -16.23 7.98
CA LEU A 78 0.10 -17.38 8.86
C LEU A 78 -0.22 -18.62 8.03
N LEU A 79 0.23 -19.79 8.50
CA LEU A 79 -0.04 -21.08 7.83
C LEU A 79 -1.44 -21.61 8.16
N GLU A 80 -1.96 -21.31 9.35
CA GLU A 80 -3.23 -21.82 9.85
C GLU A 80 -4.42 -21.48 8.94
N PRO A 81 -4.56 -20.21 8.43
CA PRO A 81 -5.65 -19.87 7.52
C PRO A 81 -5.50 -20.48 6.13
N GLY A 82 -4.30 -20.93 5.76
CA GLY A 82 -4.03 -21.60 4.51
C GLY A 82 -2.65 -21.30 3.92
N PHE A 83 -2.18 -22.25 3.12
CA PHE A 83 -0.88 -22.19 2.46
C PHE A 83 -0.88 -22.94 1.13
N ALA A 84 0.11 -22.64 0.30
CA ALA A 84 0.46 -23.44 -0.86
C ALA A 84 1.69 -24.29 -0.52
N ARG A 85 1.65 -25.58 -0.87
CA ARG A 85 2.81 -26.48 -0.82
C ARG A 85 3.53 -26.40 -2.16
N VAL A 86 4.80 -26.05 -2.13
CA VAL A 86 5.64 -25.96 -3.30
C VAL A 86 6.69 -27.07 -3.23
N ARG A 87 6.79 -27.89 -4.25
CA ARG A 87 7.74 -28.99 -4.35
C ARG A 87 8.64 -28.81 -5.57
N CYS A 88 9.93 -28.96 -5.37
CA CYS A 88 10.87 -29.02 -6.47
C CYS A 88 10.76 -30.36 -7.19
N THR A 89 10.61 -30.35 -8.50
CA THR A 89 10.49 -31.56 -9.32
C THR A 89 11.82 -32.30 -9.48
N GLU A 90 12.94 -31.61 -9.33
CA GLU A 90 14.28 -32.18 -9.51
C GLU A 90 14.80 -32.82 -8.22
N CYS A 91 14.80 -32.08 -7.11
CA CYS A 91 15.40 -32.56 -5.85
C CYS A 91 14.37 -33.02 -4.82
N GLY A 92 13.07 -32.86 -5.06
CA GLY A 92 12.00 -33.24 -4.14
C GLY A 92 11.85 -32.36 -2.89
N ALA A 93 12.68 -31.31 -2.75
CA ALA A 93 12.56 -30.37 -1.63
C ALA A 93 11.20 -29.69 -1.61
N GLU A 94 10.64 -29.54 -0.42
CA GLU A 94 9.32 -28.95 -0.25
C GLU A 94 9.36 -27.78 0.74
N PHE A 95 8.50 -26.78 0.48
CA PHE A 95 8.28 -25.69 1.43
C PHE A 95 6.83 -25.21 1.39
N LEU A 96 6.38 -24.66 2.51
CA LEU A 96 5.05 -24.12 2.65
C LEU A 96 5.07 -22.59 2.48
N VAL A 97 4.19 -22.08 1.64
CA VAL A 97 4.03 -20.64 1.39
C VAL A 97 2.69 -20.20 1.93
N ALA A 98 2.70 -19.51 3.06
CA ALA A 98 1.48 -18.97 3.65
C ALA A 98 0.81 -17.94 2.72
N PHE A 99 -0.51 -17.94 2.67
CA PHE A 99 -1.25 -17.00 1.85
C PHE A 99 -1.11 -15.56 2.35
N SER A 100 -1.12 -14.63 1.41
CA SER A 100 -1.06 -13.20 1.70
C SER A 100 -2.45 -12.57 1.63
N CYS A 101 -2.72 -11.57 2.48
CA CYS A 101 -4.02 -10.89 2.52
C CYS A 101 -4.35 -10.09 1.24
N LYS A 102 -3.35 -9.76 0.42
CA LYS A 102 -3.48 -8.90 -0.78
C LYS A 102 -4.12 -7.52 -0.50
N CYS A 103 -4.25 -7.13 0.77
CA CYS A 103 -4.81 -5.84 1.19
C CYS A 103 -3.80 -4.72 0.88
N ARG A 104 -3.93 -4.14 -0.31
CA ARG A 104 -3.11 -3.01 -0.76
C ARG A 104 -3.40 -1.80 0.13
N TYR A 105 -2.38 -0.97 0.38
CA TYR A 105 -2.45 0.25 1.19
C TYR A 105 -2.75 0.04 2.67
N PHE A 106 -3.11 -1.16 3.09
CA PHE A 106 -3.36 -1.50 4.48
C PHE A 106 -2.25 -2.39 5.05
N CYS A 107 -1.97 -3.54 4.45
CA CYS A 107 -0.86 -4.40 4.85
C CYS A 107 0.46 -3.89 4.28
N PRO A 108 1.43 -3.45 5.13
CA PRO A 108 2.71 -2.91 4.65
C PRO A 108 3.48 -3.89 3.77
N SER A 109 3.50 -5.16 4.16
CA SER A 109 4.21 -6.22 3.42
C SER A 109 3.58 -6.49 2.03
N CYS A 110 2.24 -6.55 1.95
CA CYS A 110 1.55 -6.76 0.67
C CYS A 110 1.64 -5.53 -0.23
N HIS A 111 1.65 -4.33 0.37
CA HIS A 111 1.84 -3.08 -0.35
C HIS A 111 3.25 -2.99 -0.96
N ALA A 112 4.28 -3.23 -0.15
CA ALA A 112 5.68 -3.20 -0.61
C ALA A 112 5.94 -4.18 -1.76
N LYS A 113 5.43 -5.42 -1.65
CA LYS A 113 5.54 -6.38 -2.76
C LYS A 113 4.87 -5.88 -4.03
N ARG A 114 3.65 -5.32 -3.90
CA ARG A 114 2.91 -4.80 -5.06
C ARG A 114 3.65 -3.64 -5.70
N LEU A 115 4.21 -2.76 -4.88
CA LEU A 115 4.99 -1.63 -5.36
C LEU A 115 6.24 -2.09 -6.12
N ALA A 116 6.98 -3.05 -5.58
CA ALA A 116 8.17 -3.59 -6.25
C ALA A 116 7.84 -4.17 -7.63
N ILE A 117 6.79 -5.01 -7.74
CA ILE A 117 6.33 -5.57 -9.02
C ILE A 117 5.90 -4.45 -10.00
N TRP A 118 5.23 -3.43 -9.47
CA TRP A 118 4.81 -2.28 -10.27
C TRP A 118 6.00 -1.47 -10.80
N CYS A 119 6.99 -1.19 -9.94
CA CYS A 119 8.18 -0.44 -10.34
C CYS A 119 8.98 -1.21 -11.40
N GLU A 120 9.19 -2.51 -11.21
CA GLU A 120 9.86 -3.36 -12.19
C GLU A 120 9.16 -3.33 -13.55
N TRP A 121 7.83 -3.52 -13.56
CA TRP A 121 7.06 -3.43 -14.79
C TRP A 121 7.10 -2.03 -15.42
N LEU A 122 7.04 -0.98 -14.61
CA LEU A 122 7.08 0.40 -15.07
C LEU A 122 8.42 0.71 -15.76
N GLU A 123 9.54 0.26 -15.16
CA GLU A 123 10.88 0.47 -15.68
C GLU A 123 11.15 -0.36 -16.94
N SER A 124 10.69 -1.62 -16.97
CA SER A 124 10.99 -2.54 -18.08
C SER A 124 10.11 -2.33 -19.30
N GLU A 125 8.83 -1.98 -19.10
CA GLU A 125 7.83 -2.05 -20.17
C GLU A 125 7.24 -0.68 -20.57
N LEU A 126 7.23 0.28 -19.67
CA LEU A 126 6.49 1.52 -19.89
C LEU A 126 7.37 2.75 -20.05
N LEU A 127 8.41 2.89 -19.24
CA LEU A 127 9.26 4.07 -19.26
C LEU A 127 10.36 3.95 -20.32
N LEU A 128 10.43 4.93 -21.19
CA LEU A 128 11.56 5.06 -22.12
C LEU A 128 12.79 5.55 -21.36
N PRO A 129 14.03 5.22 -21.83
CA PRO A 129 15.28 5.68 -21.19
C PRO A 129 15.59 7.16 -21.47
N ILE A 130 14.65 8.03 -21.14
CA ILE A 130 14.73 9.49 -21.31
C ILE A 130 14.37 10.19 -19.98
N PRO A 131 14.76 11.46 -19.79
CA PRO A 131 14.34 12.21 -18.61
C PRO A 131 12.81 12.30 -18.47
N HIS A 132 12.29 11.97 -17.29
CA HIS A 132 10.86 12.03 -17.00
C HIS A 132 10.54 13.20 -16.07
N ARG A 133 9.33 13.75 -16.22
CA ARG A 133 8.77 14.75 -15.30
C ARG A 133 7.45 14.23 -14.73
N GLN A 134 7.27 14.41 -13.44
CA GLN A 134 6.03 14.09 -12.77
C GLN A 134 5.15 15.33 -12.65
N TYR A 135 3.89 15.22 -13.08
CA TYR A 135 2.87 16.24 -12.89
C TYR A 135 1.85 15.73 -11.86
N VAL A 136 1.57 16.54 -10.85
CA VAL A 136 0.65 16.19 -9.76
C VAL A 136 -0.61 17.04 -9.89
N PHE A 137 -1.74 16.39 -10.14
CA PHE A 137 -3.05 17.02 -10.15
C PHE A 137 -3.75 16.78 -8.81
N THR A 138 -4.31 17.82 -8.22
CA THR A 138 -5.01 17.74 -6.94
C THR A 138 -6.50 18.01 -7.11
N ILE A 139 -7.31 17.24 -6.37
CA ILE A 139 -8.76 17.45 -6.33
C ILE A 139 -9.08 18.30 -5.10
N PRO A 140 -9.77 19.45 -5.24
CA PRO A 140 -10.25 20.24 -4.11
C PRO A 140 -11.07 19.39 -3.13
N LYS A 141 -10.89 19.63 -1.83
CA LYS A 141 -11.57 18.82 -0.78
C LYS A 141 -13.07 18.75 -0.96
N ARG A 142 -13.72 19.85 -1.42
CA ARG A 142 -15.17 19.92 -1.65
C ARG A 142 -15.66 18.97 -2.75
N LEU A 143 -14.80 18.61 -3.72
CA LEU A 143 -15.17 17.73 -4.82
C LEU A 143 -14.91 16.24 -4.52
N ARG A 144 -14.07 15.94 -3.51
CA ARG A 144 -13.71 14.55 -3.19
C ARG A 144 -14.89 13.62 -2.88
N PRO A 145 -15.96 14.08 -2.17
CA PRO A 145 -17.12 13.22 -1.91
C PRO A 145 -17.79 12.69 -3.17
N TYR A 146 -17.86 13.46 -4.24
CA TYR A 146 -18.48 13.01 -5.49
C TYR A 146 -17.77 11.78 -6.07
N PHE A 147 -16.46 11.70 -5.96
CA PHE A 147 -15.66 10.55 -6.42
C PHE A 147 -15.81 9.30 -5.55
N LEU A 148 -16.34 9.44 -4.33
CA LEU A 148 -16.67 8.30 -3.48
C LEU A 148 -17.94 7.60 -3.94
N TYR A 149 -18.90 8.37 -4.46
CA TYR A 149 -20.22 7.85 -4.89
C TYR A 149 -20.25 7.47 -6.36
N ASP A 150 -19.54 8.20 -7.23
CA ASP A 150 -19.44 7.86 -8.65
C ASP A 150 -17.97 7.72 -9.10
N ARG A 151 -17.51 6.48 -9.20
CA ARG A 151 -16.15 6.17 -9.64
C ARG A 151 -15.88 6.47 -11.12
N ARG A 152 -16.91 6.61 -11.96
CA ARG A 152 -16.73 6.98 -13.36
C ARG A 152 -16.13 8.37 -13.51
N LEU A 153 -16.37 9.24 -12.53
CA LEU A 153 -15.74 10.57 -12.47
C LEU A 153 -14.21 10.52 -12.42
N LEU A 154 -13.61 9.45 -11.91
CA LEU A 154 -12.16 9.28 -11.94
C LEU A 154 -11.62 9.15 -13.37
N GLY A 155 -12.35 8.46 -14.26
CA GLY A 155 -12.00 8.36 -15.67
C GLY A 155 -12.11 9.72 -16.39
N VAL A 156 -13.15 10.47 -16.08
CA VAL A 156 -13.33 11.85 -16.61
C VAL A 156 -12.19 12.75 -16.14
N LEU A 157 -11.86 12.72 -14.84
CA LEU A 157 -10.75 13.50 -14.27
C LEU A 157 -9.42 13.17 -14.95
N SER A 158 -9.12 11.88 -15.14
CA SER A 158 -7.90 11.45 -15.80
C SER A 158 -7.80 11.95 -17.23
N ARG A 159 -8.92 11.96 -17.96
CA ARG A 159 -8.99 12.48 -19.32
C ARG A 159 -8.76 14.00 -19.35
N ILE A 160 -9.43 14.75 -18.47
CA ILE A 160 -9.25 16.20 -18.36
C ILE A 160 -7.78 16.54 -18.04
N ALA A 161 -7.17 15.82 -17.08
CA ALA A 161 -5.76 16.02 -16.72
C ALA A 161 -4.83 15.76 -17.92
N TYR A 162 -5.07 14.68 -18.66
CA TYR A 162 -4.30 14.34 -19.86
C TYR A 162 -4.47 15.41 -20.96
N ASP A 163 -5.70 15.81 -21.28
CA ASP A 163 -5.97 16.80 -22.33
C ASP A 163 -5.36 18.15 -21.98
N THR A 164 -5.50 18.58 -20.71
CA THR A 164 -4.91 19.84 -20.22
C THR A 164 -3.39 19.82 -20.35
N LEU A 165 -2.74 18.72 -19.94
CA LEU A 165 -1.28 18.61 -20.04
C LEU A 165 -0.81 18.56 -21.49
N ARG A 166 -1.48 17.79 -22.34
CA ARG A 166 -1.20 17.70 -23.78
C ARG A 166 -1.29 19.06 -24.45
N ASP A 167 -2.35 19.80 -24.19
CA ASP A 167 -2.58 21.10 -24.82
C ASP A 167 -1.61 22.16 -24.31
N PHE A 168 -1.25 22.11 -23.01
CA PHE A 168 -0.18 22.94 -22.44
C PHE A 168 1.17 22.67 -23.11
N ILE A 169 1.55 21.41 -23.26
CA ILE A 169 2.82 21.03 -23.89
C ILE A 169 2.84 21.51 -25.36
N ARG A 170 1.76 21.33 -26.13
CA ARG A 170 1.66 21.76 -27.51
C ARG A 170 1.72 23.29 -27.70
N ALA A 171 1.23 24.02 -26.71
CA ALA A 171 1.28 25.51 -26.76
C ALA A 171 2.64 26.07 -26.34
N THR A 172 3.50 25.27 -25.70
CA THR A 172 4.77 25.72 -25.11
C THR A 172 5.99 25.27 -25.95
N LEU A 173 5.81 24.24 -26.78
CA LEU A 173 6.83 23.75 -27.72
C LEU A 173 6.60 24.27 -29.13
#